data_18b4349b7c4b590a43de3ec22e3fbf7c
#
_entry.id   18b4349b7c4b590a43de3ec22e3fbf7c
#
_cell.length_a   1.000
_cell.length_b   1.000
_cell.length_c   1.000
_cell.angle_alpha   90.00
_cell.angle_beta   90.00
_cell.angle_gamma   90.00
#
_symmetry.space_group_name_H-M   'P 1'
#
loop_
_entity.id
_entity.type
_entity.pdbx_description
1 polymer ?
#
loop_
_entity_poly.entity_id
_entity_poly.type
_entity_poly.pdbx_seq_one_letter_code
_entity_poly.pdbx_strand_id
1 'polypeptide(L)'
;MVLQSELAFRMMVRRHGSTLCYSPMIPVEAFLRLPADGPPVAPSTGGPATQAAYFTTCGADRPLLAQFGGNDAGQMLAAALLIQRHVDGVDINLGCPQACACKGGYGAFLMDHPDRVRGIVETLVAGHRQNPRLPRGALMTKDDL
;
A
#
# COMPACT_ATOMS: atom_id res chain seq x y z
N MET A 1 -6.74 3.79 5.05
CA MET A 1 -7.28 5.08 5.56
C MET A 1 -6.86 6.20 4.63
N VAL A 2 -7.80 6.95 4.09
CA VAL A 2 -7.49 8.04 3.15
C VAL A 2 -6.96 9.24 3.93
N LEU A 3 -5.78 9.76 3.56
CA LEU A 3 -5.13 10.94 4.14
C LEU A 3 -4.98 10.92 5.68
N GLN A 4 -4.84 9.73 6.25
CA GLN A 4 -4.57 9.55 7.68
C GLN A 4 -3.53 8.46 7.86
N SER A 5 -2.90 8.39 9.04
CA SER A 5 -1.81 7.46 9.30
C SER A 5 -0.50 7.81 8.56
N GLU A 6 -0.21 9.12 8.46
CA GLU A 6 1.08 9.59 7.98
C GLU A 6 2.20 9.22 8.96
N LEU A 7 3.45 9.34 8.50
CA LEU A 7 4.63 8.96 9.27
C LEU A 7 4.63 9.55 10.70
N ALA A 8 4.32 10.84 10.85
CA ALA A 8 4.31 11.50 12.17
C ALA A 8 3.31 10.85 13.12
N PHE A 9 2.09 10.54 12.64
CA PHE A 9 1.07 9.85 13.43
C PHE A 9 1.52 8.43 13.79
N ARG A 10 2.04 7.65 12.83
CA ARG A 10 2.52 6.29 13.11
C ARG A 10 3.63 6.28 14.15
N MET A 11 4.60 7.21 14.04
CA MET A 11 5.68 7.32 15.02
C MET A 11 5.16 7.72 16.41
N MET A 12 4.13 8.55 16.48
CA MET A 12 3.49 8.90 17.75
C MET A 12 2.82 7.67 18.39
N VAL A 13 1.96 6.95 17.66
CA VAL A 13 1.26 5.79 18.22
C VAL A 13 2.20 4.63 18.58
N ARG A 14 3.33 4.49 17.88
CA ARG A 14 4.37 3.53 18.26
C ARG A 14 4.98 3.82 19.62
N ARG A 15 5.16 5.10 19.97
CA ARG A 15 5.62 5.50 21.33
C ARG A 15 4.59 5.14 22.41
N HIS A 16 3.32 4.96 22.04
CA HIS A 16 2.23 4.53 22.91
C HIS A 16 1.88 3.05 22.81
N GLY A 17 2.79 2.23 22.25
CA GLY A 17 2.67 0.76 22.26
C GLY A 17 2.02 0.14 21.02
N SER A 18 1.71 0.91 19.97
CA SER A 18 1.30 0.33 18.70
C SER A 18 2.46 -0.43 18.05
N THR A 19 2.27 -1.70 17.76
CA THR A 19 3.28 -2.56 17.16
C THR A 19 3.20 -2.58 15.65
N LEU A 20 2.00 -2.75 15.07
CA LEU A 20 1.78 -2.79 13.63
C LEU A 20 1.04 -1.52 13.18
N CYS A 21 1.54 -0.89 12.12
CA CYS A 21 0.89 0.27 11.53
C CYS A 21 0.62 0.06 10.05
N TYR A 22 -0.38 0.82 9.55
CA TYR A 22 -0.70 0.91 8.12
C TYR A 22 -0.32 2.28 7.58
N SER A 23 0.12 2.34 6.33
CA SER A 23 0.25 3.60 5.60
C SER A 23 -1.13 4.24 5.36
N PRO A 24 -1.20 5.52 4.98
CA PRO A 24 -2.35 6.02 4.26
C PRO A 24 -2.64 5.15 3.03
N MET A 25 -3.90 5.13 2.56
CA MET A 25 -4.24 4.44 1.32
C MET A 25 -3.50 5.08 0.14
N ILE A 26 -2.75 4.28 -0.59
CA ILE A 26 -1.99 4.66 -1.77
C ILE A 26 -2.86 4.36 -3.01
N PRO A 27 -3.36 5.38 -3.75
CA PRO A 27 -4.03 5.17 -5.02
C PRO A 27 -3.00 4.71 -6.05
N VAL A 28 -2.98 3.40 -6.35
CA VAL A 28 -1.89 2.75 -7.10
C VAL A 28 -1.66 3.39 -8.47
N GLU A 29 -2.73 3.66 -9.22
CA GLU A 29 -2.62 4.28 -10.54
C GLU A 29 -1.97 5.67 -10.47
N ALA A 30 -2.38 6.51 -9.52
CA ALA A 30 -1.80 7.84 -9.34
C ALA A 30 -0.34 7.76 -8.85
N PHE A 31 -0.05 6.83 -7.94
CA PHE A 31 1.29 6.59 -7.42
C PHE A 31 2.29 6.20 -8.52
N LEU A 32 1.90 5.31 -9.43
CA LEU A 32 2.75 4.84 -10.52
C LEU A 32 3.01 5.90 -11.60
N ARG A 33 2.14 6.91 -11.72
CA ARG A 33 2.31 8.03 -12.68
C ARG A 33 3.34 9.05 -12.23
N LEU A 34 3.70 9.06 -10.96
CA LEU A 34 4.61 10.05 -10.40
C LEU A 34 6.06 9.59 -10.49
N PRO A 35 7.01 10.52 -10.67
CA PRO A 35 8.43 10.19 -10.64
C PRO A 35 8.83 9.64 -9.26
N ALA A 36 9.72 8.66 -9.28
CA ALA A 36 10.35 8.11 -8.09
C ALA A 36 11.50 9.03 -7.66
N ASP A 37 11.34 9.73 -6.55
CA ASP A 37 12.38 10.65 -6.03
C ASP A 37 13.29 10.00 -5.00
N GLY A 38 13.84 8.84 -5.29
CA GLY A 38 14.69 8.15 -4.33
C GLY A 38 13.90 7.55 -3.14
N PRO A 39 14.53 7.31 -1.98
CA PRO A 39 13.86 6.70 -0.83
C PRO A 39 12.69 7.59 -0.38
N PRO A 40 11.57 7.03 0.07
CA PRO A 40 10.39 7.77 0.50
C PRO A 40 10.68 8.55 1.79
N VAL A 41 11.37 9.66 1.64
CA VAL A 41 11.66 10.63 2.69
C VAL A 41 10.59 11.72 2.62
N ALA A 42 10.24 12.28 3.78
CA ALA A 42 9.23 13.34 3.88
C ALA A 42 9.45 14.45 2.82
N PRO A 43 8.39 14.88 2.11
CA PRO A 43 8.52 15.89 1.07
C PRO A 43 9.10 17.17 1.66
N SER A 44 10.20 17.65 1.09
CA SER A 44 10.64 19.01 1.30
C SER A 44 9.58 19.95 0.70
N THR A 45 9.11 20.90 1.48
CA THR A 45 8.08 21.86 1.12
C THR A 45 8.37 22.53 -0.24
N GLY A 46 7.47 22.36 -1.21
CA GLY A 46 7.42 23.17 -2.42
C GLY A 46 7.91 22.53 -3.72
N GLY A 47 8.25 21.25 -3.75
CA GLY A 47 8.59 20.54 -4.99
C GLY A 47 7.38 20.01 -5.77
N PRO A 48 7.57 19.55 -7.04
CA PRO A 48 6.52 18.89 -7.79
C PRO A 48 6.02 17.63 -7.04
N ALA A 49 4.76 17.24 -7.28
CA ALA A 49 4.20 16.05 -6.67
C ALA A 49 5.00 14.80 -7.08
N THR A 50 5.43 14.01 -6.11
CA THR A 50 6.25 12.82 -6.28
C THR A 50 5.61 11.64 -5.55
N GLN A 51 6.16 10.44 -5.69
CA GLN A 51 5.69 9.27 -4.94
C GLN A 51 5.71 9.49 -3.42
N ALA A 52 6.59 10.35 -2.92
CA ALA A 52 6.65 10.75 -1.51
C ALA A 52 5.37 11.47 -1.03
N ALA A 53 4.57 12.03 -1.93
CA ALA A 53 3.27 12.61 -1.58
C ALA A 53 2.25 11.56 -1.11
N TYR A 54 2.43 10.30 -1.52
CA TYR A 54 1.54 9.19 -1.14
C TYR A 54 2.13 8.24 -0.11
N PHE A 55 3.46 8.16 -0.06
CA PHE A 55 4.12 7.20 0.83
C PHE A 55 5.42 7.76 1.40
N THR A 56 5.46 7.91 2.71
CA THR A 56 6.66 8.27 3.48
C THR A 56 6.85 7.31 4.64
N THR A 57 8.10 6.96 4.94
CA THR A 57 8.47 6.08 6.05
C THR A 57 9.91 6.36 6.51
N CYS A 58 10.33 5.72 7.60
CA CYS A 58 11.70 5.75 8.08
C CYS A 58 12.09 4.37 8.66
N GLY A 59 13.37 4.17 8.98
CA GLY A 59 13.86 2.90 9.49
C GLY A 59 13.20 2.40 10.78
N ALA A 60 12.72 3.31 11.62
CA ALA A 60 12.04 2.99 12.88
C ALA A 60 10.51 2.75 12.70
N ASP A 61 9.96 2.97 11.50
CA ASP A 61 8.54 2.82 11.22
C ASP A 61 8.21 1.39 10.74
N ARG A 62 8.54 0.42 11.59
CA ARG A 62 8.33 -1.01 11.33
C ARG A 62 7.76 -1.73 12.56
N PRO A 63 6.96 -2.78 12.38
CA PRO A 63 6.44 -3.31 11.12
C PRO A 63 5.38 -2.38 10.50
N LEU A 64 5.40 -2.24 9.16
CA LEU A 64 4.52 -1.35 8.38
C LEU A 64 3.85 -2.11 7.22
N LEU A 65 2.53 -1.99 7.11
CA LEU A 65 1.78 -2.45 5.95
C LEU A 65 1.43 -1.27 5.04
N ALA A 66 1.72 -1.39 3.75
CA ALA A 66 1.27 -0.42 2.76
C ALA A 66 -0.14 -0.77 2.29
N GLN A 67 -1.10 0.12 2.49
CA GLN A 67 -2.47 -0.08 2.01
C GLN A 67 -2.61 0.46 0.59
N PHE A 68 -3.04 -0.39 -0.34
CA PHE A 68 -3.27 -0.04 -1.74
C PHE A 68 -4.74 0.10 -2.09
N GLY A 69 -5.07 1.17 -2.85
CA GLY A 69 -6.32 1.35 -3.54
C GLY A 69 -6.11 1.20 -5.05
N GLY A 70 -6.65 0.14 -5.62
CA GLY A 70 -6.51 -0.18 -7.04
C GLY A 70 -7.30 -1.43 -7.40
N ASN A 71 -7.42 -1.72 -8.69
CA ASN A 71 -8.20 -2.84 -9.22
C ASN A 71 -7.49 -3.62 -10.33
N ASP A 72 -6.25 -3.24 -10.66
CA ASP A 72 -5.42 -3.89 -11.66
C ASP A 72 -4.27 -4.65 -11.01
N ALA A 73 -4.19 -5.96 -11.25
CA ALA A 73 -3.21 -6.84 -10.62
C ALA A 73 -1.76 -6.50 -10.98
N GLY A 74 -1.52 -6.11 -12.24
CA GLY A 74 -0.18 -5.73 -12.70
C GLY A 74 0.29 -4.43 -12.07
N GLN A 75 -0.57 -3.43 -11.97
CA GLN A 75 -0.26 -2.17 -11.29
C GLN A 75 -0.02 -2.38 -9.79
N MET A 76 -0.84 -3.21 -9.14
CA MET A 76 -0.66 -3.56 -7.72
C MET A 76 0.72 -4.20 -7.47
N LEU A 77 1.11 -5.14 -8.33
CA LEU A 77 2.43 -5.77 -8.25
C LEU A 77 3.56 -4.74 -8.51
N ALA A 78 3.41 -3.90 -9.54
CA ALA A 78 4.42 -2.88 -9.84
C ALA A 78 4.62 -1.90 -8.65
N ALA A 79 3.54 -1.44 -8.04
CA ALA A 79 3.62 -0.59 -6.84
C ALA A 79 4.27 -1.32 -5.66
N ALA A 80 3.91 -2.60 -5.43
CA ALA A 80 4.50 -3.42 -4.38
C ALA A 80 6.02 -3.58 -4.56
N LEU A 81 6.47 -3.82 -5.79
CA LEU A 81 7.90 -3.93 -6.13
C LEU A 81 8.67 -2.63 -5.88
N LEU A 82 8.06 -1.47 -6.10
CA LEU A 82 8.71 -0.17 -5.85
C LEU A 82 8.96 0.06 -4.36
N ILE A 83 8.02 -0.29 -3.49
CA ILE A 83 8.11 0.00 -2.05
C ILE A 83 8.54 -1.18 -1.18
N GLN A 84 8.78 -2.35 -1.77
CA GLN A 84 9.04 -3.61 -1.06
C GLN A 84 10.12 -3.56 0.03
N ARG A 85 11.12 -2.69 -0.13
CA ARG A 85 12.23 -2.55 0.84
C ARG A 85 11.83 -1.72 2.06
N HIS A 86 10.71 -1.01 1.96
CA HIS A 86 10.28 -0.01 2.94
C HIS A 86 9.09 -0.47 3.76
N VAL A 87 8.49 -1.62 3.45
CA VAL A 87 7.31 -2.16 4.11
C VAL A 87 7.49 -3.64 4.46
N ASP A 88 6.66 -4.14 5.36
CA ASP A 88 6.67 -5.53 5.83
C ASP A 88 5.53 -6.33 5.18
N GLY A 89 4.60 -5.63 4.51
CA GLY A 89 3.52 -6.23 3.75
C GLY A 89 2.70 -5.22 2.97
N VAL A 90 1.77 -5.75 2.19
CA VAL A 90 0.81 -4.99 1.38
C VAL A 90 -0.60 -5.37 1.78
N ASP A 91 -1.47 -4.38 1.90
CA ASP A 91 -2.88 -4.53 2.19
C ASP A 91 -3.71 -4.03 1.01
N ILE A 92 -4.77 -4.75 0.64
CA ILE A 92 -5.70 -4.36 -0.42
C ILE A 92 -6.92 -3.70 0.21
N ASN A 93 -7.15 -2.43 -0.09
CA ASN A 93 -8.33 -1.74 0.41
C ASN A 93 -9.61 -2.26 -0.23
N LEU A 94 -10.43 -2.97 0.55
CA LEU A 94 -11.75 -3.48 0.16
C LEU A 94 -12.90 -2.76 0.90
N GLY A 95 -12.60 -1.67 1.63
CA GLY A 95 -13.60 -1.03 2.49
C GLY A 95 -13.96 0.41 2.14
N CYS A 96 -13.16 1.12 1.33
CA CYS A 96 -13.41 2.54 1.04
C CYS A 96 -14.68 2.74 0.18
N PRO A 97 -15.73 3.43 0.69
CA PRO A 97 -16.97 3.66 -0.05
C PRO A 97 -17.00 5.00 -0.78
N GLN A 98 -15.91 5.75 -0.80
CA GLN A 98 -15.88 7.12 -1.33
C GLN A 98 -16.09 7.15 -2.84
N ALA A 99 -16.55 8.31 -3.36
CA ALA A 99 -16.81 8.50 -4.78
C ALA A 99 -15.55 8.29 -5.67
N CYS A 100 -14.37 8.58 -5.15
CA CYS A 100 -13.11 8.29 -5.86
C CYS A 100 -12.87 6.78 -6.01
N ALA A 101 -13.19 6.00 -4.99
CA ALA A 101 -13.09 4.54 -5.04
C ALA A 101 -14.12 3.95 -6.01
N CYS A 102 -15.35 4.47 -5.99
CA CYS A 102 -16.39 4.11 -6.94
C CYS A 102 -15.94 4.34 -8.39
N LYS A 103 -15.47 5.55 -8.70
CA LYS A 103 -14.98 5.91 -10.04
C LYS A 103 -13.78 5.07 -10.47
N GLY A 104 -12.90 4.73 -9.54
CA GLY A 104 -11.72 3.91 -9.77
C GLY A 104 -11.98 2.41 -9.72
N GLY A 105 -13.19 1.96 -9.37
CA GLY A 105 -13.56 0.53 -9.27
C GLY A 105 -12.74 -0.24 -8.24
N TYR A 106 -12.35 0.41 -7.12
CA TYR A 106 -11.61 -0.21 -6.01
C TYR A 106 -12.33 0.03 -4.66
N GLY A 107 -11.72 -0.34 -3.54
CA GLY A 107 -12.34 -0.21 -2.24
C GLY A 107 -13.54 -1.15 -2.08
N ALA A 108 -14.63 -0.68 -1.48
CA ALA A 108 -15.84 -1.48 -1.28
C ALA A 108 -16.43 -2.03 -2.58
N PHE A 109 -16.26 -1.31 -3.69
CA PHE A 109 -16.78 -1.71 -5.01
C PHE A 109 -16.03 -2.90 -5.62
N LEU A 110 -14.84 -3.21 -5.13
CA LEU A 110 -14.08 -4.37 -5.57
C LEU A 110 -14.66 -5.68 -5.00
N MET A 111 -15.39 -5.61 -3.89
CA MET A 111 -16.02 -6.80 -3.28
C MET A 111 -17.08 -7.43 -4.18
N ASP A 112 -17.69 -6.67 -5.08
CA ASP A 112 -18.66 -7.18 -6.08
C ASP A 112 -17.97 -7.98 -7.20
N HIS A 113 -16.61 -7.98 -7.21
CA HIS A 113 -15.79 -8.64 -8.21
C HIS A 113 -14.77 -9.62 -7.58
N PRO A 114 -15.20 -10.71 -6.94
CA PRO A 114 -14.32 -11.62 -6.20
C PRO A 114 -13.22 -12.25 -7.07
N ASP A 115 -13.51 -12.50 -8.36
CA ASP A 115 -12.49 -13.04 -9.28
C ASP A 115 -11.36 -12.04 -9.54
N ARG A 116 -11.67 -10.74 -9.57
CA ARG A 116 -10.66 -9.69 -9.69
C ARG A 116 -9.81 -9.59 -8.43
N VAL A 117 -10.43 -9.65 -7.24
CA VAL A 117 -9.71 -9.71 -5.96
C VAL A 117 -8.77 -10.91 -5.94
N ARG A 118 -9.27 -12.09 -6.33
CA ARG A 118 -8.46 -13.31 -6.44
C ARG A 118 -7.26 -13.12 -7.36
N GLY A 119 -7.48 -12.59 -8.57
CA GLY A 119 -6.40 -12.33 -9.53
C GLY A 119 -5.34 -11.37 -9.00
N ILE A 120 -5.72 -10.32 -8.26
CA ILE A 120 -4.78 -9.41 -7.58
C ILE A 120 -3.96 -10.18 -6.56
N VAL A 121 -4.60 -10.95 -5.67
CA VAL A 121 -3.93 -11.73 -4.63
C VAL A 121 -2.96 -12.74 -5.24
N GLU A 122 -3.40 -13.52 -6.23
CA GLU A 122 -2.57 -14.52 -6.91
C GLU A 122 -1.34 -13.88 -7.56
N THR A 123 -1.50 -12.72 -8.20
CA THR A 123 -0.42 -11.97 -8.84
C THR A 123 0.60 -11.48 -7.81
N LEU A 124 0.14 -10.92 -6.68
CA LEU A 124 1.02 -10.45 -5.61
C LEU A 124 1.75 -11.63 -4.95
N VAL A 125 1.09 -12.76 -4.72
CA VAL A 125 1.70 -13.98 -4.16
C VAL A 125 2.76 -14.54 -5.12
N ALA A 126 2.44 -14.64 -6.41
CA ALA A 126 3.39 -15.12 -7.42
C ALA A 126 4.61 -14.20 -7.52
N GLY A 127 4.40 -12.89 -7.54
CA GLY A 127 5.48 -11.90 -7.53
C GLY A 127 6.37 -12.00 -6.29
N HIS A 128 5.77 -12.24 -5.11
CA HIS A 128 6.51 -12.47 -3.87
C HIS A 128 7.39 -13.74 -3.94
N ARG A 129 6.86 -14.85 -4.48
CA ARG A 129 7.61 -16.10 -4.63
C ARG A 129 8.81 -15.95 -5.56
N GLN A 130 8.66 -15.18 -6.63
CA GLN A 130 9.74 -14.90 -7.60
C GLN A 130 10.76 -13.87 -7.06
N ASN A 131 10.34 -13.00 -6.17
CA ASN A 131 11.18 -12.00 -5.53
C ASN A 131 11.03 -12.06 -3.99
N PRO A 132 11.83 -12.93 -3.31
CA PRO A 132 11.74 -13.12 -1.85
C PRO A 132 12.03 -11.86 -1.01
N ARG A 133 12.46 -10.77 -1.66
CA ARG A 133 12.61 -9.45 -1.01
C ARG A 133 11.29 -8.72 -0.83
N LEU A 134 10.21 -9.16 -1.50
CA LEU A 134 8.87 -8.69 -1.18
C LEU A 134 8.53 -9.15 0.25
N PRO A 135 8.05 -8.23 1.10
CA PRO A 135 7.70 -8.56 2.48
C PRO A 135 6.66 -9.68 2.55
N ARG A 136 6.85 -10.61 3.47
CA ARG A 136 5.95 -11.75 3.72
C ARG A 136 4.70 -11.33 4.50
N GLY A 137 4.25 -10.16 4.48
CA GLY A 137 3.15 -9.76 5.34
C GLY A 137 1.85 -9.54 4.58
N ALA A 138 0.75 -9.92 5.14
CA ALA A 138 -0.62 -9.55 4.81
C ALA A 138 -1.28 -10.21 3.59
N LEU A 139 -0.70 -11.23 3.00
CA LEU A 139 -1.47 -12.17 2.21
C LEU A 139 -1.92 -13.29 3.14
N MET A 140 -3.06 -13.10 3.80
CA MET A 140 -3.77 -14.22 4.40
C MET A 140 -4.11 -15.18 3.26
N THR A 141 -3.45 -16.31 3.24
CA THR A 141 -3.77 -17.39 2.31
C THR A 141 -5.00 -18.13 2.84
N LYS A 142 -5.64 -18.90 1.97
CA LYS A 142 -6.81 -19.73 2.34
C LYS A 142 -6.51 -20.71 3.46
N ASP A 143 -5.23 -21.00 3.70
CA ASP A 143 -4.75 -21.92 4.74
C ASP A 143 -4.53 -21.20 6.09
N ASP A 144 -4.68 -19.88 6.14
CA ASP A 144 -4.57 -19.05 7.34
C ASP A 144 -5.95 -18.68 7.93
N LEU A 145 -7.06 -19.16 7.33
CA LEU A 145 -8.45 -19.03 7.76
C LEU A 145 -9.01 -20.37 8.19
#